data_93937cfbacf91502ef02beea032ce425
#
_entry.id   93937cfbacf91502ef02beea032ce425
#
_cell.length_a   1.000
_cell.length_b   1.000
_cell.length_c   1.000
_cell.angle_alpha   90.00
_cell.angle_beta   90.00
_cell.angle_gamma   90.00
#
_symmetry.space_group_name_H-M   'P 1'
#
loop_
_entity.id
_entity.type
_entity.pdbx_description
1 polymer ?
#
loop_
_entity_poly.entity_id
_entity_poly.type
_entity_poly.pdbx_seq_one_letter_code
_entity_poly.pdbx_strand_id
1 'polypeptide(L)'
;MALLRIANDPEWKRIGGRILCPIHDEIMVEVPIEYAEEGAKLLSNNMTDAADFLPFKIYCDVTTAMRWYGLEYPCPYKKPASIDEADEDGVKWLQYMLYDAEYVLPVYKEADGSKPRGDRAYGINGVRSEEFEAALTDFMIKNNLDKQNVIEALDNRWLTGSINKSL
;
A
#
# COMPACT_ATOMS: atom_id res chain seq x y z
N MET A 1 6.60 -16.06 -22.06
CA MET A 1 8.07 -15.79 -21.98
C MET A 1 8.47 -15.16 -20.65
N ALA A 2 7.80 -14.09 -20.18
CA ALA A 2 8.14 -13.41 -18.90
C ALA A 2 8.19 -14.33 -17.69
N LEU A 3 7.17 -15.17 -17.47
CA LEU A 3 7.13 -16.13 -16.36
C LEU A 3 8.35 -17.05 -16.31
N LEU A 4 8.82 -17.53 -17.46
CA LEU A 4 10.00 -18.39 -17.53
C LEU A 4 11.29 -17.61 -17.20
N ARG A 5 11.37 -16.34 -17.58
CA ARG A 5 12.51 -15.50 -17.24
C ARG A 5 12.57 -15.29 -15.73
N ILE A 6 11.46 -14.83 -15.12
CA ILE A 6 11.37 -14.62 -13.67
C ILE A 6 11.70 -15.92 -12.92
N ALA A 7 11.09 -17.05 -13.30
CA ALA A 7 11.30 -18.34 -12.63
C ALA A 7 12.76 -18.83 -12.70
N ASN A 8 13.51 -18.44 -13.73
CA ASN A 8 14.91 -18.83 -13.92
C ASN A 8 15.92 -17.75 -13.48
N ASP A 9 15.45 -16.55 -13.13
CA ASP A 9 16.32 -15.47 -12.69
C ASP A 9 16.97 -15.82 -11.34
N PRO A 10 18.32 -15.86 -11.26
CA PRO A 10 19.02 -16.18 -10.03
C PRO A 10 18.82 -15.11 -8.94
N GLU A 11 18.71 -13.83 -9.33
CA GLU A 11 18.48 -12.75 -8.39
C GLU A 11 17.06 -12.81 -7.80
N TRP A 12 16.06 -13.19 -8.62
CA TRP A 12 14.71 -13.44 -8.14
C TRP A 12 14.68 -14.54 -7.06
N LYS A 13 15.44 -15.61 -7.28
CA LYS A 13 15.59 -16.70 -6.30
C LYS A 13 16.35 -16.28 -5.05
N ARG A 14 17.39 -15.46 -5.21
CA ARG A 14 18.20 -14.93 -4.10
C ARG A 14 17.37 -14.12 -3.12
N ILE A 15 16.47 -13.25 -3.63
CA ILE A 15 15.61 -12.44 -2.78
C ILE A 15 14.38 -13.20 -2.23
N GLY A 16 14.24 -14.48 -2.53
CA GLY A 16 13.10 -15.28 -2.08
C GLY A 16 11.78 -14.96 -2.79
N GLY A 17 11.87 -14.40 -4.00
CA GLY A 17 10.69 -14.04 -4.80
C GLY A 17 9.86 -15.26 -5.21
N ARG A 18 8.55 -15.16 -5.13
CA ARG A 18 7.59 -16.19 -5.52
C ARG A 18 6.58 -15.67 -6.52
N ILE A 19 6.34 -16.44 -7.57
CA ILE A 19 5.27 -16.17 -8.54
C ILE A 19 3.98 -16.75 -7.95
N LEU A 20 2.95 -15.93 -7.81
CA LEU A 20 1.65 -16.36 -7.30
C LEU A 20 0.75 -16.81 -8.45
N CYS A 21 0.43 -15.90 -9.36
CA CYS A 21 -0.39 -16.22 -10.54
C CYS A 21 -0.22 -15.19 -11.66
N PRO A 22 -0.38 -15.60 -12.93
CA PRO A 22 -0.63 -14.67 -14.02
C PRO A 22 -2.12 -14.30 -14.08
N ILE A 23 -2.43 -13.02 -14.36
CA ILE A 23 -3.79 -12.53 -14.56
C ILE A 23 -3.79 -11.70 -15.84
N HIS A 24 -4.30 -12.25 -16.94
CA HIS A 24 -4.27 -11.62 -18.27
C HIS A 24 -2.84 -11.25 -18.69
N ASP A 25 -2.53 -9.95 -18.73
CA ASP A 25 -1.23 -9.34 -19.06
C ASP A 25 -0.41 -8.96 -17.82
N GLU A 26 -0.92 -9.25 -16.62
CA GLU A 26 -0.25 -8.99 -15.35
C GLU A 26 0.38 -10.27 -14.76
N ILE A 27 1.42 -10.11 -13.96
CA ILE A 27 2.02 -11.19 -13.16
C ILE A 27 2.02 -10.76 -11.71
N MET A 28 1.30 -11.50 -10.88
CA MET A 28 1.31 -11.30 -9.45
C MET A 28 2.40 -12.11 -8.80
N VAL A 29 3.18 -11.45 -7.96
CA VAL A 29 4.32 -12.01 -7.26
C VAL A 29 4.32 -11.57 -5.79
N GLU A 30 5.08 -12.27 -4.96
CA GLU A 30 5.42 -11.79 -3.63
C GLU A 30 6.93 -11.87 -3.40
N VAL A 31 7.42 -10.96 -2.59
CA VAL A 31 8.82 -10.91 -2.13
C VAL A 31 8.84 -10.52 -0.65
N PRO A 32 9.87 -10.89 0.13
CA PRO A 32 10.06 -10.34 1.46
C PRO A 32 10.13 -8.80 1.42
N ILE A 33 9.57 -8.15 2.45
CA ILE A 33 9.38 -6.69 2.47
C ILE A 33 10.71 -5.92 2.32
N GLU A 34 11.79 -6.44 2.86
CA GLU A 34 13.14 -5.89 2.73
C GLU A 34 13.67 -5.84 1.30
N TYR A 35 13.06 -6.62 0.41
CA TYR A 35 13.41 -6.68 -1.02
C TYR A 35 12.31 -6.11 -1.92
N ALA A 36 11.32 -5.39 -1.38
CA ALA A 36 10.19 -4.89 -2.16
C ALA A 36 10.61 -4.04 -3.37
N GLU A 37 11.52 -3.08 -3.18
CA GLU A 37 12.02 -2.22 -4.25
C GLU A 37 12.87 -2.99 -5.27
N GLU A 38 13.75 -3.88 -4.80
CA GLU A 38 14.58 -4.72 -5.66
C GLU A 38 13.72 -5.68 -6.47
N GLY A 39 12.74 -6.31 -5.81
CA GLY A 39 11.79 -7.23 -6.45
C GLY A 39 10.95 -6.55 -7.52
N ALA A 40 10.49 -5.33 -7.27
CA ALA A 40 9.77 -4.53 -8.26
C ALA A 40 10.63 -4.26 -9.51
N LYS A 41 11.90 -3.89 -9.32
CA LYS A 41 12.85 -3.67 -10.42
C LYS A 41 13.12 -4.96 -11.22
N LEU A 42 13.35 -6.07 -10.52
CA LEU A 42 13.58 -7.37 -11.17
C LEU A 42 12.35 -7.83 -11.96
N LEU A 43 11.15 -7.66 -11.41
CA LEU A 43 9.89 -7.98 -12.10
C LEU A 43 9.74 -7.15 -13.36
N SER A 44 9.86 -5.82 -13.26
CA SER A 44 9.75 -4.90 -14.40
C SER A 44 10.75 -5.26 -15.51
N ASN A 45 12.01 -5.48 -15.16
CA ASN A 45 13.06 -5.83 -16.11
C ASN A 45 12.75 -7.17 -16.82
N ASN A 46 12.43 -8.21 -16.07
CA ASN A 46 12.13 -9.53 -16.64
C ASN A 46 10.90 -9.51 -17.57
N MET A 47 9.88 -8.70 -17.23
CA MET A 47 8.70 -8.54 -18.07
C MET A 47 9.02 -7.74 -19.34
N THR A 48 9.73 -6.62 -19.21
CA THR A 48 10.16 -5.77 -20.34
C THR A 48 11.05 -6.55 -21.31
N ASP A 49 12.09 -7.20 -20.80
CA ASP A 49 13.03 -7.97 -21.62
C ASP A 49 12.41 -9.22 -22.28
N ALA A 50 11.29 -9.71 -21.74
CA ALA A 50 10.56 -10.80 -22.38
C ALA A 50 9.99 -10.42 -23.75
N ALA A 51 9.92 -9.14 -24.07
CA ALA A 51 9.43 -8.56 -25.31
C ALA A 51 10.55 -8.02 -26.22
N ASP A 52 11.83 -8.25 -25.92
CA ASP A 52 12.99 -7.73 -26.67
C ASP A 52 13.06 -8.19 -28.14
N PHE A 53 12.29 -9.23 -28.51
CA PHE A 53 12.17 -9.69 -29.90
C PHE A 53 11.28 -8.78 -30.77
N LEU A 54 10.56 -7.83 -30.14
CA LEU A 54 9.71 -6.88 -30.86
C LEU A 54 10.54 -5.70 -31.39
N PRO A 55 10.13 -5.08 -32.52
CA PRO A 55 10.83 -3.92 -33.08
C PRO A 55 10.59 -2.60 -32.30
N PHE A 56 9.86 -2.67 -31.19
CA PHE A 56 9.56 -1.52 -30.30
C PHE A 56 9.63 -2.00 -28.85
N LYS A 57 9.89 -1.06 -27.94
CA LYS A 57 10.02 -1.33 -26.52
C LYS A 57 8.67 -1.35 -25.83
N ILE A 58 8.42 -2.38 -25.03
CA ILE A 58 7.28 -2.46 -24.09
C ILE A 58 7.82 -2.16 -22.71
N TYR A 59 7.10 -1.33 -21.96
CA TYR A 59 7.41 -1.05 -20.57
C TYR A 59 6.34 -1.68 -19.69
N CYS A 60 6.76 -2.15 -18.53
CA CYS A 60 5.88 -2.72 -17.52
C CYS A 60 5.91 -1.83 -16.29
N ASP A 61 4.74 -1.37 -15.87
CA ASP A 61 4.57 -0.71 -14.59
C ASP A 61 4.42 -1.77 -13.49
N VAL A 62 5.01 -1.51 -12.34
CA VAL A 62 4.92 -2.38 -11.17
C VAL A 62 4.37 -1.59 -10.00
N THR A 63 3.30 -2.09 -9.42
CA THR A 63 2.73 -1.57 -8.18
C THR A 63 3.05 -2.54 -7.05
N THR A 64 3.55 -2.02 -5.94
CA THR A 64 3.80 -2.78 -4.73
C THR A 64 2.72 -2.52 -3.70
N ALA A 65 2.26 -3.55 -2.99
CA ALA A 65 1.28 -3.44 -1.93
C ALA A 65 1.55 -4.48 -0.83
N MET A 66 1.13 -4.20 0.40
CA MET A 66 1.30 -5.14 1.52
C MET A 66 0.38 -6.37 1.40
N ARG A 67 -0.69 -6.25 0.62
CA ARG A 67 -1.68 -7.32 0.39
C ARG A 67 -2.44 -7.10 -0.91
N TRP A 68 -3.08 -8.14 -1.41
CA TRP A 68 -3.94 -8.05 -2.58
C TRP A 68 -5.05 -7.01 -2.34
N TYR A 69 -5.28 -6.14 -3.33
CA TYR A 69 -6.16 -4.97 -3.25
C TYR A 69 -5.82 -3.97 -2.12
N GLY A 70 -4.65 -4.10 -1.51
CA GLY A 70 -4.12 -3.10 -0.58
C GLY A 70 -3.70 -1.82 -1.28
N LEU A 71 -3.57 -0.79 -0.48
CA LEU A 71 -2.95 0.46 -0.92
C LEU A 71 -1.46 0.25 -1.20
N GLU A 72 -0.89 1.14 -2.01
CA GLU A 72 0.49 1.06 -2.46
C GLU A 72 1.49 1.10 -1.29
N TYR A 73 2.55 0.29 -1.39
CA TYR A 73 3.67 0.27 -0.46
C TYR A 73 4.93 0.82 -1.15
N PRO A 74 5.76 1.65 -0.49
CA PRO A 74 5.54 2.22 0.85
C PRO A 74 4.43 3.28 0.85
N CYS A 75 3.85 3.54 2.03
CA CYS A 75 2.90 4.64 2.17
C CYS A 75 3.55 5.96 1.71
N PRO A 76 2.93 6.71 0.80
CA PRO A 76 3.53 7.94 0.25
C PRO A 76 3.51 9.11 1.24
N TYR A 77 2.79 8.98 2.36
CA TYR A 77 2.61 10.02 3.36
C TYR A 77 3.52 9.84 4.56
N LYS A 78 3.91 10.96 5.17
CA LYS A 78 4.80 10.96 6.32
C LYS A 78 4.04 10.53 7.59
N LYS A 79 4.55 9.50 8.27
CA LYS A 79 4.08 9.07 9.58
C LYS A 79 4.17 10.22 10.59
N PRO A 80 3.07 10.65 11.24
CA PRO A 80 3.12 11.71 12.24
C PRO A 80 3.75 11.24 13.54
N ALA A 81 4.31 12.16 14.32
CA ALA A 81 4.85 11.85 15.65
C ALA A 81 3.73 11.61 16.68
N SER A 82 2.62 12.34 16.55
CA SER A 82 1.42 12.19 17.37
C SER A 82 0.16 12.51 16.58
N ILE A 83 -1.00 12.06 17.06
CA ILE A 83 -2.30 12.40 16.43
C ILE A 83 -2.55 13.92 16.47
N ASP A 84 -2.24 14.54 17.62
CA ASP A 84 -2.60 15.94 17.87
C ASP A 84 -1.70 16.90 17.06
N GLU A 85 -0.49 16.49 16.68
CA GLU A 85 0.47 17.26 15.88
C GLU A 85 0.47 16.89 14.39
N ALA A 86 -0.43 15.99 13.97
CA ALA A 86 -0.51 15.56 12.57
C ALA A 86 -0.95 16.74 11.69
N ASP A 87 -0.07 17.17 10.80
CA ASP A 87 -0.35 18.10 9.72
C ASP A 87 -1.18 17.40 8.61
N GLU A 88 -1.44 18.10 7.50
CA GLU A 88 -2.23 17.53 6.40
C GLU A 88 -1.65 16.18 5.92
N ASP A 89 -0.35 16.07 5.80
CA ASP A 89 0.34 14.84 5.35
C ASP A 89 0.24 13.74 6.41
N GLY A 90 0.40 14.07 7.67
CA GLY A 90 0.19 13.15 8.78
C GLY A 90 -1.25 12.67 8.91
N VAL A 91 -2.23 13.53 8.61
CA VAL A 91 -3.65 13.14 8.56
C VAL A 91 -3.90 12.19 7.39
N LYS A 92 -3.30 12.42 6.21
CA LYS A 92 -3.37 11.46 5.09
C LYS A 92 -2.78 10.11 5.47
N TRP A 93 -1.66 10.11 6.19
CA TRP A 93 -1.07 8.85 6.70
C TRP A 93 -2.06 8.10 7.62
N LEU A 94 -2.68 8.79 8.57
CA LEU A 94 -3.68 8.18 9.46
C LEU A 94 -4.88 7.64 8.70
N GLN A 95 -5.39 8.40 7.73
CA GLN A 95 -6.49 7.97 6.85
C GLN A 95 -6.11 6.74 6.03
N TYR A 96 -4.88 6.69 5.49
CA TYR A 96 -4.33 5.57 4.75
C TYR A 96 -4.31 4.29 5.60
N MET A 97 -3.82 4.39 6.84
CA MET A 97 -3.75 3.27 7.77
C MET A 97 -5.13 2.82 8.23
N LEU A 98 -6.08 3.74 8.45
CA LEU A 98 -7.46 3.41 8.79
C LEU A 98 -8.18 2.73 7.62
N TYR A 99 -7.98 3.21 6.40
CA TYR A 99 -8.53 2.55 5.22
C TYR A 99 -8.00 1.11 5.08
N ASP A 100 -6.70 0.91 5.26
CA ASP A 100 -6.11 -0.44 5.30
C ASP A 100 -6.67 -1.29 6.45
N ALA A 101 -7.04 -0.66 7.56
CA ALA A 101 -7.74 -1.30 8.68
C ALA A 101 -9.24 -1.54 8.42
N GLU A 102 -9.68 -1.41 7.15
CA GLU A 102 -11.06 -1.65 6.69
C GLU A 102 -12.09 -0.62 7.20
N TYR A 103 -11.62 0.57 7.61
CA TYR A 103 -12.53 1.66 7.93
C TYR A 103 -12.96 2.40 6.66
N VAL A 104 -14.26 2.60 6.52
CA VAL A 104 -14.82 3.42 5.44
C VAL A 104 -14.68 4.89 5.81
N LEU A 105 -13.88 5.61 5.05
CA LEU A 105 -13.68 7.04 5.21
C LEU A 105 -14.60 7.84 4.25
N PRO A 106 -14.98 9.07 4.62
CA PRO A 106 -15.87 9.87 3.79
C PRO A 106 -15.18 10.28 2.49
N VAL A 107 -15.86 10.05 1.38
CA VAL A 107 -15.42 10.44 0.04
C VAL A 107 -16.26 11.63 -0.42
N TYR A 108 -15.65 12.79 -0.54
CA TYR A 108 -16.31 14.01 -1.00
C TYR A 108 -16.17 14.14 -2.52
N LYS A 109 -17.19 14.73 -3.14
CA LYS A 109 -17.10 15.07 -4.57
C LYS A 109 -16.09 16.20 -4.79
N GLU A 110 -15.47 16.20 -5.94
CA GLU A 110 -14.64 17.33 -6.39
C GLU A 110 -15.52 18.60 -6.56
N ALA A 111 -14.88 19.76 -6.63
CA ALA A 111 -15.58 21.03 -6.76
C ALA A 111 -16.50 21.12 -8.00
N ASP A 112 -16.20 20.38 -9.06
CA ASP A 112 -16.99 20.25 -10.28
C ASP A 112 -18.11 19.18 -10.18
N GLY A 113 -18.26 18.53 -9.02
CA GLY A 113 -19.24 17.48 -8.77
C GLY A 113 -18.82 16.08 -9.23
N SER A 114 -17.64 15.92 -9.81
CA SER A 114 -17.10 14.62 -10.25
C SER A 114 -16.69 13.75 -9.05
N LYS A 115 -16.49 12.45 -9.32
CA LYS A 115 -15.91 11.54 -8.32
C LYS A 115 -14.40 11.80 -8.21
N PRO A 116 -13.83 11.85 -7.01
CA PRO A 116 -12.39 11.99 -6.83
C PRO A 116 -11.65 10.79 -7.39
N ARG A 117 -10.37 10.98 -7.69
CA ARG A 117 -9.47 9.95 -8.21
C ARG A 117 -8.29 9.74 -7.25
N GLY A 118 -7.59 8.63 -7.44
CA GLY A 118 -6.45 8.26 -6.60
C GLY A 118 -6.87 8.10 -5.13
N ASP A 119 -6.02 8.49 -4.22
CA ASP A 119 -6.20 8.32 -2.78
C ASP A 119 -7.45 9.00 -2.24
N ARG A 120 -7.86 10.13 -2.83
CA ARG A 120 -9.12 10.81 -2.47
C ARG A 120 -10.38 9.97 -2.74
N ALA A 121 -10.31 9.02 -3.68
CA ALA A 121 -11.39 8.07 -3.92
C ALA A 121 -11.59 7.10 -2.74
N TYR A 122 -10.58 6.96 -1.88
CA TYR A 122 -10.61 6.15 -0.66
C TYR A 122 -10.84 6.98 0.62
N GLY A 123 -11.11 8.29 0.48
CA GLY A 123 -11.29 9.20 1.60
C GLY A 123 -9.98 9.70 2.21
N ILE A 124 -8.84 9.50 1.53
CA ILE A 124 -7.52 9.98 1.94
C ILE A 124 -7.32 11.37 1.37
N ASN A 125 -7.69 12.39 2.12
CA ASN A 125 -7.78 13.79 1.66
C ASN A 125 -7.05 14.80 2.57
N GLY A 126 -6.52 14.36 3.72
CA GLY A 126 -5.83 15.22 4.69
C GLY A 126 -6.74 16.08 5.56
N VAL A 127 -8.06 15.89 5.48
CA VAL A 127 -9.03 16.66 6.24
C VAL A 127 -9.46 15.91 7.51
N ARG A 128 -9.39 16.57 8.65
CA ARG A 128 -9.91 16.06 9.92
C ARG A 128 -11.41 16.31 10.02
N SER A 129 -12.20 15.46 9.37
CA SER A 129 -13.67 15.52 9.48
C SER A 129 -14.17 14.79 10.73
N GLU A 130 -15.43 15.05 11.12
CA GLU A 130 -16.07 14.36 12.26
C GLU A 130 -16.10 12.85 12.04
N GLU A 131 -16.34 12.39 10.80
CA GLU A 131 -16.37 10.99 10.45
C GLU A 131 -14.98 10.34 10.53
N PHE A 132 -13.93 11.05 10.14
CA PHE A 132 -12.55 10.58 10.33
C PHE A 132 -12.21 10.44 11.82
N GLU A 133 -12.52 11.46 12.64
CA GLU A 133 -12.28 11.42 14.09
C GLU A 133 -13.08 10.30 14.77
N ALA A 134 -14.31 10.04 14.30
CA ALA A 134 -15.13 8.93 14.77
C ALA A 134 -14.50 7.58 14.40
N ALA A 135 -14.00 7.41 13.17
CA ALA A 135 -13.34 6.19 12.73
C ALA A 135 -12.05 5.93 13.54
N LEU A 136 -11.24 6.96 13.77
CA LEU A 136 -10.02 6.87 14.57
C LEU A 136 -10.34 6.50 16.02
N THR A 137 -11.37 7.12 16.59
CA THR A 137 -11.82 6.84 17.96
C THR A 137 -12.36 5.41 18.08
N ASP A 138 -13.15 4.94 17.13
CA ASP A 138 -13.67 3.57 17.11
C ASP A 138 -12.53 2.54 16.98
N PHE A 139 -11.53 2.82 16.13
CA PHE A 139 -10.33 1.99 16.04
C PHE A 139 -9.60 1.89 17.38
N MET A 140 -9.40 3.02 18.07
CA MET A 140 -8.75 3.06 19.38
C MET A 140 -9.54 2.25 20.42
N ILE A 141 -10.86 2.46 20.50
CA ILE A 141 -11.72 1.75 21.45
C ILE A 141 -11.71 0.23 21.21
N LYS A 142 -11.91 -0.20 19.96
CA LYS A 142 -11.93 -1.63 19.59
C LYS A 142 -10.64 -2.36 19.90
N ASN A 143 -9.52 -1.65 19.85
CA ASN A 143 -8.19 -2.22 20.07
C ASN A 143 -7.61 -1.90 21.44
N ASN A 144 -8.39 -1.22 22.31
CA ASN A 144 -7.96 -0.79 23.65
C ASN A 144 -6.66 0.02 23.62
N LEU A 145 -6.62 1.00 22.72
CA LEU A 145 -5.46 1.89 22.50
C LEU A 145 -5.74 3.29 23.05
N ASP A 146 -4.69 3.95 23.48
CA ASP A 146 -4.68 5.38 23.75
C ASP A 146 -4.05 6.18 22.59
N LYS A 147 -4.07 7.51 22.70
CA LYS A 147 -3.49 8.41 21.69
C LYS A 147 -1.98 8.24 21.51
N GLN A 148 -1.28 7.71 22.50
CA GLN A 148 0.18 7.55 22.42
C GLN A 148 0.56 6.31 21.62
N ASN A 149 -0.26 5.26 21.69
CA ASN A 149 0.05 3.95 21.11
C ASN A 149 -0.60 3.71 19.74
N VAL A 150 -1.60 4.53 19.35
CA VAL A 150 -2.40 4.26 18.14
C VAL A 150 -1.59 4.34 16.84
N ILE A 151 -0.64 5.26 16.74
CA ILE A 151 0.19 5.41 15.54
C ILE A 151 1.05 4.17 15.33
N GLU A 152 1.68 3.69 16.39
CA GLU A 152 2.52 2.49 16.33
C GLU A 152 1.67 1.23 16.06
N ALA A 153 0.49 1.16 16.65
CA ALA A 153 -0.44 0.05 16.43
C ALA A 153 -0.95 0.01 14.98
N LEU A 154 -1.25 1.16 14.38
CA LEU A 154 -1.64 1.28 12.97
C LEU A 154 -0.51 0.84 12.04
N ASP A 155 0.70 1.36 12.26
CA ASP A 155 1.88 1.02 11.48
C ASP A 155 2.20 -0.48 11.54
N ASN A 156 2.22 -1.03 12.75
CA ASN A 156 2.46 -2.45 12.96
C ASN A 156 1.37 -3.32 12.31
N ARG A 157 0.10 -2.91 12.41
CA ARG A 157 -1.00 -3.62 11.73
C ARG A 157 -0.81 -3.63 10.22
N TRP A 158 -0.44 -2.49 9.64
CA TRP A 158 -0.20 -2.39 8.20
C TRP A 158 0.91 -3.33 7.76
N LEU A 159 2.05 -3.36 8.49
CA LEU A 159 3.19 -4.21 8.17
C LEU A 159 2.93 -5.72 8.40
N THR A 160 2.17 -6.07 9.43
CA THR A 160 2.02 -7.47 9.86
C THR A 160 0.63 -8.06 9.61
N GLY A 161 -0.35 -7.24 9.26
CA GLY A 161 -1.76 -7.63 9.15
C GLY A 161 -2.46 -7.86 10.48
N SER A 162 -1.78 -7.63 11.62
CA SER A 162 -2.34 -7.83 12.96
C SER A 162 -1.90 -6.73 13.92
N ILE A 163 -2.75 -6.43 14.92
CA ILE A 163 -2.40 -5.51 16.00
C ILE A 163 -1.69 -6.31 17.09
N ASN A 164 -0.47 -5.90 17.40
CA ASN A 164 0.28 -6.47 18.51
C ASN A 164 -0.35 -5.97 19.81
N LYS A 165 -1.02 -6.86 20.57
CA LYS A 165 -1.66 -6.53 21.86
C LYS A 165 -0.67 -6.46 23.03
N SER A 166 0.63 -6.43 22.75
CA SER A 166 1.72 -6.43 23.72
C SER A 166 2.38 -5.06 23.89
N LEU A 167 1.71 -3.98 23.49
CA LEU A 167 2.17 -2.61 23.75
C LEU A 167 1.56 -2.06 25.03
#